data_5084fcfb263001b2383130cb01595291
#
_entry.id   5084fcfb263001b2383130cb01595291
#
_cell.length_a   1.000
_cell.length_b   1.000
_cell.length_c   1.000
_cell.angle_alpha   90.00
_cell.angle_beta   90.00
_cell.angle_gamma   90.00
#
_symmetry.space_group_name_H-M   'P 1'
#
loop_
_entity.id
_entity.type
_entity.pdbx_description
1 polymer ?
#
loop_
_entity_poly.entity_id
_entity_poly.type
_entity_poly.pdbx_seq_one_letter_code
_entity_poly.pdbx_strand_id
1 'polypeptide(L)'
;TISQVMGYGTQRGYTEIVRGSEVDILLHPKIKFEVVVSSEEWEQKTISAIQKAAFTGEVGDGKIFSYEIRSAVKIRTKETGYNAVQSQDNL
;
A
#
# COMPACT_ATOMS: atom_id res chain seq x y z
N THR A 1 -4.49 0.49 8.15
CA THR A 1 -4.20 -0.95 8.24
C THR A 1 -2.78 -1.23 7.83
N ILE A 2 -2.14 -2.04 8.62
CA ILE A 2 -0.76 -2.46 8.33
C ILE A 2 -0.79 -3.98 8.18
N SER A 3 -0.24 -4.45 7.10
CA SER A 3 -0.16 -5.89 6.89
C SER A 3 1.16 -6.24 6.21
N GLN A 4 1.61 -7.45 6.51
CA GLN A 4 2.78 -7.98 5.85
C GLN A 4 2.33 -8.79 4.66
N VAL A 5 2.91 -8.52 3.52
CA VAL A 5 2.55 -9.21 2.29
C VAL A 5 3.81 -9.65 1.60
N MET A 6 3.64 -10.59 0.66
CA MET A 6 4.75 -11.05 -0.15
C MET A 6 4.63 -10.42 -1.53
N GLY A 7 5.68 -9.78 -1.97
CA GLY A 7 5.69 -9.16 -3.27
C GLY A 7 6.47 -9.98 -4.27
N TYR A 8 6.01 -9.93 -5.52
CA TYR A 8 6.74 -10.52 -6.62
C TYR A 8 7.61 -9.46 -7.24
N GLY A 9 8.79 -9.84 -7.65
CA GLY A 9 9.64 -8.90 -8.32
C GLY A 9 10.84 -9.56 -8.92
N THR A 10 11.48 -8.84 -9.82
CA THR A 10 12.74 -9.25 -10.40
C THR A 10 13.84 -8.47 -9.71
N GLN A 11 14.74 -9.18 -9.08
CA GLN A 11 15.87 -8.55 -8.42
C GLN A 11 16.98 -8.40 -9.43
N ARG A 12 17.54 -7.21 -9.49
CA ARG A 12 18.57 -6.95 -10.46
C ARG A 12 19.74 -7.88 -10.35
N GLY A 13 20.19 -8.13 -9.16
CA GLY A 13 21.35 -8.93 -8.98
C GLY A 13 21.15 -10.40 -9.21
N TYR A 14 19.93 -10.81 -9.48
CA TYR A 14 19.62 -12.22 -9.62
C TYR A 14 19.35 -12.66 -11.03
N THR A 15 19.06 -11.74 -11.90
CA THR A 15 18.64 -12.11 -13.26
C THR A 15 19.72 -12.85 -14.01
N GLU A 16 20.95 -12.50 -13.80
CA GLU A 16 22.02 -13.13 -14.54
C GLU A 16 22.30 -14.54 -14.05
N ILE A 17 21.77 -14.91 -12.92
CA ILE A 17 21.97 -16.24 -12.39
C ILE A 17 21.02 -17.22 -13.03
N VAL A 18 19.90 -16.73 -13.49
CA VAL A 18 18.90 -17.58 -14.09
C VAL A 18 19.40 -18.06 -15.42
N ARG A 19 19.44 -19.32 -15.56
CA ARG A 19 20.07 -19.98 -16.67
C ARG A 19 19.34 -19.74 -17.96
N GLY A 20 19.34 -18.52 -18.35
CA GLY A 20 18.91 -18.15 -19.68
C GLY A 20 17.46 -18.30 -20.00
N SER A 21 16.76 -18.96 -19.25
CA SER A 21 15.43 -19.25 -19.70
C SER A 21 14.41 -18.27 -19.18
N GLU A 22 14.55 -17.85 -17.98
CA GLU A 22 13.49 -17.03 -17.43
C GLU A 22 14.05 -16.05 -16.46
N VAL A 23 13.18 -15.11 -16.18
CA VAL A 23 13.48 -14.10 -15.19
C VAL A 23 13.36 -14.74 -13.81
N ASP A 24 14.31 -14.42 -12.98
CA ASP A 24 14.28 -14.90 -11.62
C ASP A 24 13.29 -14.07 -10.82
N ILE A 25 12.16 -14.66 -10.53
CA ILE A 25 11.10 -13.98 -9.78
C ILE A 25 11.17 -14.45 -8.35
N LEU A 26 11.36 -13.51 -7.45
CA LEU A 26 11.50 -13.81 -6.05
C LEU A 26 10.31 -13.25 -5.27
N LEU A 27 9.98 -13.95 -4.19
CA LEU A 27 8.97 -13.47 -3.26
C LEU A 27 9.68 -12.74 -2.14
N HIS A 28 9.31 -11.50 -1.95
CA HIS A 28 9.92 -10.67 -0.92
C HIS A 28 8.89 -10.29 0.11
N PRO A 29 9.22 -10.37 1.39
CA PRO A 29 8.34 -9.86 2.41
C PRO A 29 8.23 -8.34 2.27
N LYS A 30 7.01 -7.85 2.29
CA LYS A 30 6.72 -6.43 2.17
C LYS A 30 5.72 -6.05 3.25
N ILE A 31 5.72 -4.79 3.59
CA ILE A 31 4.73 -4.27 4.52
C ILE A 31 3.81 -3.36 3.74
N LYS A 32 2.53 -3.59 3.88
CA LYS A 32 1.52 -2.82 3.20
C LYS A 32 0.79 -1.96 4.22
N PHE A 33 0.73 -0.66 3.93
CA PHE A 33 -0.05 0.27 4.72
C PHE A 33 -1.28 0.67 3.93
N GLU A 34 -2.43 0.60 4.56
CA GLU A 34 -3.66 1.04 3.93
C GLU A 34 -4.24 2.18 4.74
N VAL A 35 -4.46 3.29 4.07
CA VAL A 35 -5.00 4.48 4.69
C VAL A 35 -6.20 4.94 3.89
N VAL A 36 -7.33 5.11 4.57
CA VAL A 36 -8.54 5.61 3.93
C VAL A 36 -8.70 7.06 4.32
N VAL A 37 -8.86 7.91 3.32
CA VAL A 37 -9.00 9.34 3.53
C VAL A 37 -10.32 9.81 2.94
N SER A 38 -10.77 10.98 3.36
CA SER A 38 -12.10 11.45 3.04
C SER A 38 -12.17 12.40 1.86
N SER A 39 -11.04 12.85 1.33
CA SER A 39 -11.05 13.82 0.23
C SER A 39 -9.75 13.75 -0.53
N GLU A 40 -9.75 14.36 -1.72
CA GLU A 40 -8.53 14.44 -2.51
C GLU A 40 -7.47 15.29 -1.82
N GLU A 41 -7.89 16.27 -1.06
CA GLU A 41 -6.95 17.09 -0.33
C GLU A 41 -6.20 16.24 0.70
N TRP A 42 -6.92 15.44 1.44
CA TRP A 42 -6.29 14.55 2.40
C TRP A 42 -5.46 13.47 1.72
N GLU A 43 -5.89 13.03 0.53
CA GLU A 43 -5.13 12.08 -0.24
C GLU A 43 -3.75 12.65 -0.57
N GLN A 44 -3.69 13.87 -1.07
CA GLN A 44 -2.43 14.48 -1.45
C GLN A 44 -1.55 14.73 -0.24
N LYS A 45 -2.13 15.15 0.86
CA LYS A 45 -1.37 15.35 2.09
C LYS A 45 -0.78 14.05 2.61
N THR A 46 -1.56 12.99 2.54
CA THR A 46 -1.11 11.68 3.00
C THR A 46 0.01 11.15 2.13
N ILE A 47 -0.15 11.25 0.82
CA ILE A 47 0.88 10.81 -0.12
C ILE A 47 2.18 11.58 0.13
N SER A 48 2.09 12.90 0.27
CA SER A 48 3.28 13.70 0.52
C SER A 48 3.97 13.31 1.82
N ALA A 49 3.19 13.08 2.85
CA ALA A 49 3.75 12.75 4.16
C ALA A 49 4.47 11.40 4.11
N ILE A 50 3.84 10.42 3.47
CA ILE A 50 4.44 9.10 3.37
C ILE A 50 5.69 9.14 2.52
N GLN A 51 5.63 9.82 1.39
CA GLN A 51 6.77 9.92 0.49
C GLN A 51 7.95 10.56 1.19
N LYS A 52 7.68 11.64 1.91
CA LYS A 52 8.74 12.35 2.60
C LYS A 52 9.36 11.50 3.70
N ALA A 53 8.53 10.77 4.43
CA ALA A 53 9.01 9.97 5.56
C ALA A 53 9.76 8.72 5.09
N ALA A 54 9.35 8.15 3.97
CA ALA A 54 9.89 6.88 3.51
C ALA A 54 11.04 7.02 2.52
N PHE A 55 11.27 8.20 2.03
CA PHE A 55 12.28 8.40 1.00
C PHE A 55 13.69 8.18 1.53
N THR A 56 14.43 7.32 0.88
CA THR A 56 15.85 7.14 1.15
C THR A 56 16.69 7.36 -0.10
N GLY A 57 16.05 7.30 -1.27
CA GLY A 57 16.76 7.36 -2.54
C GLY A 57 17.29 6.02 -3.01
N GLU A 58 17.07 5.01 -2.23
CA GLU A 58 17.55 3.67 -2.56
C GLU A 58 16.44 2.81 -3.13
N VAL A 59 16.83 1.75 -3.80
CA VAL A 59 15.89 0.75 -4.25
C VAL A 59 15.25 0.11 -3.02
N GLY A 60 13.95 0.00 -3.03
CA GLY A 60 13.24 -0.57 -1.90
C GLY A 60 12.40 0.41 -1.12
N ASP A 61 12.44 1.68 -1.50
CA ASP A 61 11.61 2.69 -0.83
C ASP A 61 10.13 2.40 -0.95
N GLY A 62 9.72 1.70 -2.01
CA GLY A 62 8.35 1.27 -2.14
C GLY A 62 7.55 2.12 -3.11
N LYS A 63 6.26 1.85 -3.11
CA LYS A 63 5.33 2.50 -4.03
C LYS A 63 4.06 2.87 -3.29
N ILE A 64 3.39 3.87 -3.79
CA ILE A 64 2.10 4.30 -3.27
C ILE A 64 1.09 4.19 -4.40
N PHE A 65 0.02 3.46 -4.13
CA PHE A 65 -1.10 3.37 -5.06
C PHE A 65 -2.30 4.02 -4.41
N SER A 66 -3.02 4.80 -5.19
CA SER A 66 -4.20 5.50 -4.68
C SER A 66 -5.36 5.23 -5.61
N TYR A 67 -6.52 4.98 -5.06
CA TYR A 67 -7.70 4.73 -5.85
C TYR A 67 -8.94 5.07 -5.02
N GLU A 68 -10.02 5.30 -5.73
CA GLU A 68 -11.28 5.59 -5.07
C GLU A 68 -11.91 4.33 -4.53
N ILE A 69 -12.42 4.43 -3.30
CA ILE A 69 -13.20 3.35 -2.72
C ILE A 69 -14.62 3.54 -3.19
N ARG A 70 -15.13 2.54 -3.87
CA ARG A 70 -16.46 2.62 -4.44
C ARG A 70 -17.56 2.61 -3.38
N SER A 71 -17.37 1.82 -2.34
CA SER A 71 -18.34 1.77 -1.27
C SER A 71 -17.69 1.27 -0.01
N ALA A 72 -18.24 1.67 1.11
CA ALA A 72 -17.78 1.22 2.41
C ALA A 72 -18.99 1.00 3.28
N VAL A 73 -18.99 -0.07 4.05
CA VAL A 73 -20.08 -0.41 4.93
C VAL A 73 -19.49 -0.85 6.26
N LYS A 74 -19.98 -0.25 7.33
CA LYS A 74 -19.60 -0.68 8.66
C LYS A 74 -20.54 -1.83 9.04
N ILE A 75 -19.98 -2.99 9.26
CA ILE A 75 -20.79 -4.20 9.42
C ILE A 75 -21.70 -4.09 10.64
N ARG A 76 -21.18 -3.61 11.75
CA ARG A 76 -21.93 -3.57 13.00
C ARG A 76 -23.14 -2.63 12.92
N THR A 77 -22.94 -1.45 12.38
CA THR A 77 -23.98 -0.43 12.39
C THR A 77 -24.71 -0.29 11.07
N LYS A 78 -24.18 -0.91 10.01
CA LYS A 78 -24.68 -0.80 8.64
C LYS A 78 -24.55 0.61 8.07
N GLU A 79 -23.78 1.45 8.72
CA GLU A 79 -23.49 2.77 8.15
C GLU A 79 -22.68 2.63 6.88
N THR A 80 -22.88 3.58 5.96
CA THR A 80 -22.23 3.53 4.67
C THR A 80 -21.49 4.84 4.40
N GLY A 81 -20.61 4.79 3.41
CA GLY A 81 -19.91 5.98 2.95
C GLY A 81 -18.95 6.51 4.00
N TYR A 82 -18.94 7.82 4.11
CA TYR A 82 -18.02 8.48 5.03
C TYR A 82 -18.22 8.02 6.48
N ASN A 83 -19.45 7.83 6.87
CA ASN A 83 -19.70 7.39 8.24
C ASN A 83 -19.19 6.00 8.53
N ALA A 84 -19.09 5.17 7.52
CA ALA A 84 -18.58 3.82 7.69
C ALA A 84 -17.11 3.78 8.06
N VAL A 85 -16.37 4.81 7.67
CA VAL A 85 -14.92 4.83 7.90
C VAL A 85 -14.53 5.73 9.05
N GLN A 86 -15.49 6.27 9.78
CA GLN A 86 -15.19 7.03 10.98
C GLN A 86 -14.57 6.12 12.01
N SER A 87 -13.59 6.63 12.70
CA SER A 87 -12.78 5.80 13.58
C SER A 87 -13.24 5.76 15.03
N GLN A 88 -14.33 6.43 15.33
CA GLN A 88 -14.77 6.56 16.73
C GLN A 88 -15.04 5.22 17.40
N ASP A 89 -15.52 4.27 16.64
CA ASP A 89 -15.85 2.97 17.18
C ASP A 89 -14.72 1.96 17.04
N ASN A 90 -13.59 2.41 16.58
CA ASN A 90 -12.49 1.51 16.27
C ASN A 90 -11.38 1.55 17.29
N LEU A 91 -11.63 2.21 18.38
CA LEU A 91 -10.60 2.39 19.39
C LEU A 91 -10.55 1.25 20.39
#